data_233b8ae41f58d84bde902a1bba7bcf18
#
_entry.id   233b8ae41f58d84bde902a1bba7bcf18
#
_cell.length_a   1.000
_cell.length_b   1.000
_cell.length_c   1.000
_cell.angle_alpha   90.00
_cell.angle_beta   90.00
_cell.angle_gamma   90.00
#
_symmetry.space_group_name_H-M   'P 1'
#
loop_
_entity.id
_entity.type
_entity.pdbx_description
1 polymer ?
#
loop_
_entity_poly.entity_id
_entity_poly.type
_entity_poly.pdbx_seq_one_letter_code
_entity_poly.pdbx_strand_id
1 'polypeptide(L)'
;PGRCEAIASHFDNPVHIGMNREYNIYTGYLLGEKVSVCSTGIGGPSASIAMEELSAIGADTFIRVGTCGGIDLNVRSGDVVIANGAIRYEHTSLEYAPIEFPAVADFEVAMALKQASEALGYRTHTGVVQCKDAFLISNS
;
A
#
# COMPACT_ATOMS: atom_id res chain seq x y z
N PRO A 1 -6.16 -8.30 7.62
CA PRO A 1 -6.79 -9.39 6.83
C PRO A 1 -8.24 -9.11 6.46
N GLY A 2 -9.03 -8.53 7.37
CA GLY A 2 -10.48 -8.34 7.17
C GLY A 2 -10.88 -7.43 5.99
N ARG A 3 -9.98 -6.66 5.39
CA ARG A 3 -10.26 -5.83 4.21
C ARG A 3 -10.07 -6.57 2.88
N CYS A 4 -9.40 -7.73 2.87
CA CYS A 4 -9.07 -8.42 1.64
C CYS A 4 -10.31 -8.89 0.87
N GLU A 5 -11.30 -9.44 1.55
CA GLU A 5 -12.56 -9.87 0.92
C GLU A 5 -13.32 -8.69 0.30
N ALA A 6 -13.42 -7.57 1.03
CA ALA A 6 -14.08 -6.38 0.51
C ALA A 6 -13.37 -5.80 -0.72
N ILE A 7 -12.04 -5.80 -0.75
CA ILE A 7 -11.27 -5.39 -1.94
C ILE A 7 -11.48 -6.39 -3.08
N ALA A 8 -11.40 -7.68 -2.79
CA ALA A 8 -11.57 -8.74 -3.79
C ALA A 8 -12.98 -8.77 -4.40
N SER A 9 -13.99 -8.29 -3.70
CA SER A 9 -15.36 -8.21 -4.24
C SER A 9 -15.50 -7.30 -5.47
N HIS A 10 -14.49 -6.46 -5.73
CA HIS A 10 -14.40 -5.65 -6.94
C HIS A 10 -13.71 -6.36 -8.12
N PHE A 11 -13.16 -7.55 -7.91
CA PHE A 11 -12.51 -8.34 -8.95
C PHE A 11 -13.52 -9.21 -9.70
N ASP A 12 -13.23 -9.51 -10.95
CA ASP A 12 -13.96 -10.54 -11.71
C ASP A 12 -13.50 -11.92 -11.24
N ASN A 13 -14.47 -12.79 -10.92
CA ASN A 13 -14.23 -14.15 -10.46
C ASN A 13 -13.20 -14.27 -9.31
N PRO A 14 -13.39 -13.57 -8.18
CA PRO A 14 -12.45 -13.61 -7.09
C PRO A 14 -12.42 -15.00 -6.42
N VAL A 15 -11.22 -15.49 -6.15
CA VAL A 15 -10.98 -16.76 -5.47
C VAL A 15 -10.16 -16.51 -4.22
N HIS A 16 -10.62 -17.01 -3.08
CA HIS A 16 -9.81 -17.05 -1.86
C HIS A 16 -8.71 -18.10 -2.01
N ILE A 17 -7.48 -17.65 -2.05
CA ILE A 17 -6.30 -18.54 -2.21
C ILE A 17 -5.96 -19.20 -0.89
N GLY A 18 -6.05 -18.48 0.21
CA GLY A 18 -5.77 -18.97 1.53
C GLY A 18 -5.40 -17.87 2.52
N MET A 19 -5.29 -18.28 3.77
CA MET A 19 -4.82 -17.42 4.86
C MET A 19 -3.79 -18.18 5.69
N ASN A 20 -2.64 -17.55 5.92
CA ASN A 20 -1.61 -18.05 6.84
C ASN A 20 -1.05 -16.88 7.62
N ARG A 21 -1.11 -16.95 8.95
CA ARG A 21 -0.76 -15.83 9.84
C ARG A 21 -1.53 -14.57 9.47
N GLU A 22 -0.82 -13.45 9.22
CA GLU A 22 -1.38 -12.18 8.77
C GLU A 22 -1.70 -12.11 7.28
N TYR A 23 -1.23 -13.06 6.49
CA TYR A 23 -1.36 -13.08 5.02
C TYR A 23 -2.67 -13.75 4.61
N ASN A 24 -3.64 -12.96 4.18
CA ASN A 24 -4.92 -13.40 3.62
C ASN A 24 -4.95 -12.98 2.15
N ILE A 25 -5.09 -13.94 1.23
CA ILE A 25 -4.89 -13.71 -0.20
C ILE A 25 -6.15 -14.07 -0.98
N TYR A 26 -6.57 -13.14 -1.82
CA TYR A 26 -7.58 -13.34 -2.87
C TYR A 26 -6.98 -12.98 -4.22
N THR A 27 -7.34 -13.71 -5.25
CA THR A 27 -6.94 -13.45 -6.63
C THR A 27 -8.16 -13.45 -7.53
N GLY A 28 -8.19 -12.57 -8.50
CA GLY A 28 -9.22 -12.45 -9.51
C GLY A 28 -8.70 -11.69 -10.72
N TYR A 29 -9.60 -11.03 -11.45
CA TYR A 29 -9.25 -10.28 -12.65
C TYR A 29 -9.87 -8.89 -12.62
N LEU A 30 -9.21 -7.92 -13.25
CA LEU A 30 -9.74 -6.59 -13.56
C LEU A 30 -9.39 -6.27 -15.02
N LEU A 31 -10.40 -6.03 -15.83
CA LEU A 31 -10.22 -5.74 -17.27
C LEU A 31 -9.37 -6.79 -18.01
N GLY A 32 -9.47 -8.04 -17.60
CA GLY A 32 -8.70 -9.15 -18.16
C GLY A 32 -7.30 -9.37 -17.54
N GLU A 33 -6.82 -8.45 -16.75
CA GLU A 33 -5.52 -8.56 -16.04
C GLU A 33 -5.69 -9.28 -14.71
N LYS A 34 -4.76 -10.17 -14.39
CA LYS A 34 -4.75 -10.90 -13.11
C LYS A 34 -4.33 -9.99 -11.99
N VAL A 35 -5.14 -9.90 -10.95
CA VAL A 35 -4.89 -9.08 -9.77
C VAL A 35 -5.04 -9.88 -8.50
N SER A 36 -4.28 -9.51 -7.48
CA SER A 36 -4.38 -10.13 -6.15
C SER A 36 -4.41 -9.06 -5.07
N VAL A 37 -5.10 -9.35 -3.99
CA VAL A 37 -4.98 -8.61 -2.74
C VAL A 37 -4.41 -9.53 -1.67
N CYS A 38 -3.42 -9.02 -0.95
CA CYS A 38 -2.76 -9.71 0.15
C CYS A 38 -2.68 -8.78 1.36
N SER A 39 -3.16 -9.22 2.51
CA SER A 39 -2.88 -8.50 3.75
C SER A 39 -1.46 -8.81 4.24
N THR A 40 -0.81 -7.83 4.85
CA THR A 40 0.57 -7.97 5.33
C THR A 40 0.70 -7.70 6.84
N GLY A 41 -0.41 -7.58 7.56
CA GLY A 41 -0.37 -7.29 9.00
C GLY A 41 0.21 -5.91 9.31
N ILE A 42 1.11 -5.83 10.26
CA ILE A 42 1.71 -4.60 10.75
C ILE A 42 3.23 -4.65 10.58
N GLY A 43 3.77 -3.57 10.02
CA GLY A 43 5.21 -3.32 9.98
C GLY A 43 5.90 -3.71 8.69
N GLY A 44 7.09 -3.13 8.51
CA GLY A 44 7.96 -3.34 7.35
C GLY A 44 8.39 -4.78 7.14
N PRO A 45 8.83 -5.51 8.18
CA PRO A 45 9.29 -6.90 8.01
C PRO A 45 8.25 -7.82 7.40
N SER A 46 7.01 -7.74 7.87
CA SER A 46 5.94 -8.58 7.33
C SER A 46 5.51 -8.16 5.92
N ALA A 47 5.53 -6.86 5.63
CA ALA A 47 5.26 -6.36 4.28
C ALA A 47 6.37 -6.78 3.28
N SER A 48 7.63 -6.73 3.69
CA SER A 48 8.77 -7.12 2.83
C SER A 48 8.75 -8.61 2.48
N ILE A 49 8.41 -9.49 3.42
CA ILE A 49 8.25 -10.91 3.15
C ILE A 49 7.20 -11.13 2.06
N ALA A 50 6.02 -10.50 2.18
CA ALA A 50 4.98 -10.62 1.18
C ALA A 50 5.42 -10.11 -0.20
N MET A 51 6.11 -8.97 -0.26
CA MET A 51 6.59 -8.40 -1.53
C MET A 51 7.63 -9.30 -2.21
N GLU A 52 8.58 -9.84 -1.44
CA GLU A 52 9.59 -10.77 -1.94
C GLU A 52 8.96 -12.04 -2.52
N GLU A 53 8.07 -12.69 -1.77
CA GLU A 53 7.43 -13.92 -2.22
C GLU A 53 6.51 -13.69 -3.42
N LEU A 54 5.72 -12.60 -3.41
CA LEU A 54 4.85 -12.27 -4.53
C LEU A 54 5.65 -11.88 -5.79
N SER A 55 6.76 -11.15 -5.64
CA SER A 55 7.68 -10.84 -6.75
C SER A 55 8.30 -12.11 -7.33
N ALA A 56 8.73 -13.05 -6.49
CA ALA A 56 9.31 -14.31 -6.92
C ALA A 56 8.34 -15.16 -7.78
N ILE A 57 7.04 -15.02 -7.61
CA ILE A 57 6.02 -15.69 -8.41
C ILE A 57 5.45 -14.85 -9.55
N GLY A 58 6.04 -13.67 -9.80
CA GLY A 58 5.79 -12.86 -11.00
C GLY A 58 4.95 -11.59 -10.81
N ALA A 59 4.68 -11.16 -9.58
CA ALA A 59 4.10 -9.84 -9.36
C ALA A 59 5.15 -8.76 -9.63
N ASP A 60 4.81 -7.78 -10.44
CA ASP A 60 5.70 -6.69 -10.88
C ASP A 60 5.21 -5.30 -10.44
N THR A 61 3.95 -5.18 -10.08
CA THR A 61 3.33 -3.92 -9.70
C THR A 61 2.67 -4.06 -8.32
N PHE A 62 3.05 -3.18 -7.40
CA PHE A 62 2.58 -3.22 -6.02
C PHE A 62 1.89 -1.91 -5.63
N ILE A 63 0.67 -2.00 -5.13
CA ILE A 63 -0.10 -0.88 -4.59
C ILE A 63 -0.39 -1.17 -3.12
N ARG A 64 0.16 -0.34 -2.23
CA ARG A 64 -0.15 -0.44 -0.81
C ARG A 64 -1.40 0.37 -0.47
N VAL A 65 -2.38 -0.31 0.11
CA VAL A 65 -3.60 0.31 0.63
C VAL A 65 -3.57 0.28 2.16
N GLY A 66 -3.65 1.44 2.78
CA GLY A 66 -3.59 1.55 4.24
C GLY A 66 -4.26 2.81 4.75
N THR A 67 -4.10 3.06 6.05
CA THR A 67 -4.54 4.29 6.71
C THR A 67 -3.32 5.05 7.20
N CYS A 68 -3.41 6.35 7.26
CA CYS A 68 -2.38 7.24 7.80
C CYS A 68 -3.01 8.37 8.61
N GLY A 69 -2.22 9.01 9.46
CA GLY A 69 -2.59 10.29 10.07
C GLY A 69 -2.30 11.44 9.10
N GLY A 70 -3.16 12.46 9.11
CA GLY A 70 -2.89 13.71 8.40
C GLY A 70 -1.96 14.60 9.24
N ILE A 71 -0.83 15.02 8.67
CA ILE A 71 0.08 16.00 9.28
C ILE A 71 -0.31 17.42 8.85
N ASP A 72 -0.65 17.60 7.59
CA ASP A 72 -1.13 18.86 7.05
C ASP A 72 -2.57 19.12 7.53
N LEU A 73 -2.85 20.34 8.00
CA LEU A 73 -4.15 20.76 8.50
C LEU A 73 -5.26 20.73 7.44
N ASN A 74 -4.92 20.71 6.17
CA ASN A 74 -5.86 20.56 5.07
C ASN A 74 -6.31 19.11 4.84
N VAL A 75 -5.59 18.14 5.37
CA VAL A 75 -5.96 16.71 5.26
C VAL A 75 -6.95 16.36 6.36
N ARG A 76 -8.14 15.91 5.97
CA ARG A 76 -9.23 15.57 6.89
C ARG A 76 -9.50 14.07 6.91
N SER A 77 -10.16 13.62 7.94
CA SER A 77 -10.61 12.22 8.01
C SER A 77 -11.51 11.88 6.81
N GLY A 78 -11.21 10.80 6.14
CA GLY A 78 -11.91 10.35 4.92
C GLY A 78 -11.28 10.83 3.62
N ASP A 79 -10.30 11.74 3.66
CA ASP A 79 -9.54 12.12 2.48
C ASP A 79 -8.64 10.98 2.01
N VAL A 80 -8.33 10.95 0.72
CA VAL A 80 -7.37 10.02 0.12
C VAL A 80 -6.02 10.71 -0.04
N VAL A 81 -4.96 10.04 0.36
CA VAL A 81 -3.57 10.51 0.17
C VAL A 81 -2.85 9.57 -0.78
N ILE A 82 -2.38 10.10 -1.89
CA ILE A 82 -1.49 9.41 -2.84
C ILE A 82 -0.06 9.78 -2.47
N ALA A 83 0.68 8.81 -1.94
CA ALA A 83 2.08 9.03 -1.59
C ALA A 83 2.95 9.04 -2.86
N ASN A 84 3.67 10.12 -3.08
CA ASN A 84 4.67 10.21 -4.15
C ASN A 84 6.10 9.99 -3.65
N GLY A 85 6.28 9.91 -2.34
CA GLY A 85 7.53 9.58 -1.68
C GLY A 85 7.32 9.29 -0.21
N ALA A 86 8.33 8.72 0.45
CA ALA A 86 8.29 8.40 1.86
C ALA A 86 9.58 8.79 2.58
N ILE A 87 9.44 9.34 3.79
CA ILE A 87 10.56 9.51 4.72
C ILE A 87 10.81 8.18 5.42
N ARG A 88 12.04 7.68 5.34
CA ARG A 88 12.44 6.34 5.79
C ARG A 88 12.97 6.38 7.23
N TYR A 89 12.06 6.48 8.22
CA TYR A 89 12.40 6.42 9.65
C TYR A 89 12.19 5.04 10.27
N GLU A 90 12.16 4.00 9.45
CA GLU A 90 12.09 2.60 9.82
C GLU A 90 13.38 1.88 9.38
N HIS A 91 13.63 0.69 9.92
CA HIS A 91 14.88 -0.02 9.67
C HIS A 91 14.76 -1.04 8.53
N THR A 92 13.61 -1.57 8.23
CA THR A 92 13.43 -2.63 7.22
C THR A 92 13.96 -2.20 5.85
N SER A 93 13.64 -0.99 5.39
CA SER A 93 14.10 -0.52 4.08
C SER A 93 15.62 -0.28 4.01
N LEU A 94 16.28 -0.09 5.15
CA LEU A 94 17.74 0.06 5.22
C LEU A 94 18.47 -1.26 4.95
N GLU A 95 17.83 -2.40 5.18
CA GLU A 95 18.36 -3.73 4.82
C GLU A 95 18.41 -3.93 3.29
N TYR A 96 17.56 -3.21 2.54
CA TYR A 96 17.46 -3.30 1.09
C TYR A 96 18.31 -2.26 0.35
N ALA A 97 18.36 -1.03 0.86
CA ALA A 97 19.03 0.07 0.20
C ALA A 97 19.55 1.11 1.20
N PRO A 98 20.69 1.78 0.92
CA PRO A 98 21.22 2.83 1.78
C PRO A 98 20.22 3.98 1.95
N ILE A 99 20.38 4.77 3.02
CA ILE A 99 19.44 5.85 3.36
C ILE A 99 19.33 6.92 2.26
N GLU A 100 20.38 7.10 1.49
CA GLU A 100 20.44 8.05 0.38
C GLU A 100 19.58 7.61 -0.82
N PHE A 101 19.23 6.32 -0.90
CA PHE A 101 18.35 5.83 -1.96
C PHE A 101 16.92 6.34 -1.71
N PRO A 102 16.34 7.12 -2.63
CA PRO A 102 15.06 7.77 -2.40
C PRO A 102 13.91 6.76 -2.44
N ALA A 103 13.02 6.82 -1.44
CA ALA A 103 11.76 6.09 -1.46
C ALA A 103 10.70 6.91 -2.21
N VAL A 104 10.68 6.77 -3.53
CA VAL A 104 9.72 7.42 -4.43
C VAL A 104 8.77 6.40 -5.03
N ALA A 105 7.53 6.80 -5.24
CA ALA A 105 6.55 5.99 -5.92
C ALA A 105 6.83 5.94 -7.43
N ASP A 106 6.38 4.87 -8.08
CA ASP A 106 6.28 4.85 -9.53
C ASP A 106 5.34 5.98 -10.00
N PHE A 107 5.82 6.77 -10.96
CA PHE A 107 5.11 7.98 -11.40
C PHE A 107 3.78 7.64 -12.09
N GLU A 108 3.76 6.63 -12.95
CA GLU A 108 2.58 6.26 -13.72
C GLU A 108 1.50 5.65 -12.80
N VAL A 109 1.91 4.78 -11.88
CA VAL A 109 1.00 4.20 -10.88
C VAL A 109 0.44 5.28 -9.96
N ALA A 110 1.26 6.20 -9.47
CA ALA A 110 0.81 7.29 -8.61
C ALA A 110 -0.18 8.22 -9.33
N MET A 111 0.07 8.54 -10.59
CA MET A 111 -0.84 9.34 -11.42
C MET A 111 -2.15 8.63 -11.68
N ALA A 112 -2.13 7.33 -11.98
CA ALA A 112 -3.33 6.53 -12.19
C ALA A 112 -4.19 6.48 -10.92
N LEU A 113 -3.58 6.27 -9.76
CA LEU A 113 -4.28 6.28 -8.47
C LEU A 113 -4.91 7.64 -8.16
N LYS A 114 -4.20 8.73 -8.43
CA LYS A 114 -4.74 10.09 -8.26
C LYS A 114 -5.97 10.31 -9.14
N GLN A 115 -5.87 9.99 -10.42
CA GLN A 115 -6.97 10.15 -11.38
C GLN A 115 -8.18 9.29 -10.98
N ALA A 116 -7.96 8.04 -10.57
CA ALA A 116 -9.03 7.16 -10.12
C ALA A 116 -9.73 7.71 -8.86
N SER A 117 -8.97 8.20 -7.89
CA SER A 117 -9.50 8.78 -6.66
C SER A 117 -10.36 10.02 -6.94
N GLU A 118 -9.88 10.92 -7.80
CA GLU A 118 -10.59 12.14 -8.20
C GLU A 118 -11.86 11.80 -9.02
N ALA A 119 -11.80 10.83 -9.93
CA ALA A 119 -12.94 10.37 -10.72
C ALA A 119 -14.06 9.76 -9.85
N LEU A 120 -13.69 9.15 -8.72
CA LEU A 120 -14.64 8.64 -7.72
C LEU A 120 -15.18 9.74 -6.78
N GLY A 121 -14.74 10.99 -6.95
CA GLY A 121 -15.21 12.13 -6.16
C GLY A 121 -14.57 12.26 -4.79
N TYR A 122 -13.49 11.55 -4.51
CA TYR A 122 -12.76 11.70 -3.25
C TYR A 122 -11.92 12.98 -3.25
N ARG A 123 -11.87 13.62 -2.08
CA ARG A 123 -10.92 14.69 -1.82
C ARG A 123 -9.52 14.08 -1.72
N THR A 124 -8.68 14.38 -2.71
CA THR A 124 -7.40 13.70 -2.93
C THR A 124 -6.24 14.67 -2.73
N HIS A 125 -5.26 14.22 -1.97
CA HIS A 125 -3.99 14.91 -1.74
C HIS A 125 -2.86 14.07 -2.32
N THR A 126 -1.79 14.74 -2.76
CA THR A 126 -0.56 14.07 -3.19
C THR A 126 0.60 14.66 -2.42
N GLY A 127 1.44 13.83 -1.83
CA GLY A 127 2.56 14.33 -1.03
C GLY A 127 3.41 13.22 -0.44
N VAL A 128 4.41 13.64 0.34
CA VAL A 128 5.33 12.76 1.02
C VAL A 128 4.69 12.25 2.32
N VAL A 129 4.81 10.96 2.56
CA VAL A 129 4.39 10.32 3.82
C VAL A 129 5.61 9.99 4.68
N GLN A 130 5.38 9.73 5.95
CA GLN A 130 6.41 9.28 6.87
C GLN A 130 6.18 7.82 7.24
N CYS A 131 7.23 6.99 7.09
CA CYS A 131 7.26 5.62 7.60
C CYS A 131 8.15 5.56 8.83
N LYS A 132 7.67 4.92 9.90
CA LYS A 132 8.43 4.73 11.15
C LYS A 132 8.01 3.44 11.86
N ASP A 133 8.90 2.88 12.66
CA ASP A 133 8.66 1.62 13.39
C ASP A 133 7.71 1.80 14.59
N ALA A 134 7.73 2.96 15.21
CA ALA A 134 6.90 3.23 16.38
C ALA A 134 5.67 4.08 16.02
N PHE A 135 4.50 3.44 16.02
CA PHE A 135 3.24 4.07 15.60
C PHE A 135 2.71 5.14 16.57
N LEU A 136 2.88 4.91 17.88
CA LEU A 136 2.25 5.73 18.93
C LEU A 136 3.19 6.75 19.59
N ILE A 137 4.36 7.03 19.00
CA ILE A 137 5.20 8.12 19.53
C ILE A 137 4.69 9.43 18.94
N SER A 138 4.06 10.24 19.78
CA SER A 138 3.87 11.66 19.50
C SER A 138 5.25 12.33 19.57
N ASN A 139 5.71 12.92 18.48
CA ASN A 139 6.81 13.88 18.57
C ASN A 139 6.25 15.11 19.27
N SER A 140 6.56 15.23 20.57
CA SER A 140 6.42 16.47 21.32
C SER A 140 7.47 17.46 20.86
#